data_ec3a3d1b1f51cf18d1db5d529dc8c9e3
#
_entry.id   ec3a3d1b1f51cf18d1db5d529dc8c9e3
#
_cell.length_a   1.000
_cell.length_b   1.000
_cell.length_c   1.000
_cell.angle_alpha   90.00
_cell.angle_beta   90.00
_cell.angle_gamma   90.00
#
_symmetry.space_group_name_H-M   'P 1'
#
loop_
_entity.id
_entity.type
_entity.pdbx_description
1 polymer ?
#
loop_
_entity_poly.entity_id
_entity_poly.type
_entity_poly.pdbx_seq_one_letter_code
_entity_poly.pdbx_strand_id
1 'polypeptide(L)'
;MILNFFYKNFKKTKQRFHFNEFMISFHNFVFKNKENKQENIIDKFVKKLKSKSRLIYFDEFQVTNIVDAMILGSLFKKIFDENIKVLFTSNAQLNDLYKDGLQRDQFIPFIKIMKERSYQAKLIINEDYRKSVKNKNERYFYPLNESTNFKLNKFFRKITKNLSNKEMILNIKGRKLTIKNYFNGIGRFDFKELCSKNIGAEDYIKITEVCNFIVIENIPIFNSDNSNQQQRFIILIDIIYEKNIPLMVSSQLQLDLLSSSEDLKKIFKRTISRLYELTSIKYTKI
;
A
#
# COMPACT_ATOMS: atom_id res chain seq x y z
N MET A 1 10.41 -7.15 8.60
CA MET A 1 10.78 -7.42 10.01
C MET A 1 12.26 -7.13 10.28
N ILE A 2 13.22 -7.74 9.58
CA ILE A 2 14.68 -7.60 9.81
C ILE A 2 15.16 -6.15 9.71
N LEU A 3 14.84 -5.44 8.62
CA LEU A 3 15.25 -4.04 8.45
C LEU A 3 14.60 -3.09 9.46
N ASN A 4 13.40 -3.40 9.94
CA ASN A 4 12.77 -2.66 11.03
C ASN A 4 13.56 -2.80 12.34
N PHE A 5 14.15 -3.96 12.58
CA PHE A 5 15.03 -4.16 13.74
C PHE A 5 16.28 -3.28 13.63
N PHE A 6 16.97 -3.29 12.48
CA PHE A 6 18.10 -2.40 12.26
C PHE A 6 17.72 -0.94 12.35
N TYR A 7 16.61 -0.53 11.74
CA TYR A 7 16.14 0.84 11.82
C TYR A 7 15.86 1.27 13.25
N LYS A 8 15.17 0.44 14.04
CA LYS A 8 14.85 0.75 15.43
C LYS A 8 16.12 0.92 16.29
N ASN A 9 17.13 0.08 16.08
CA ASN A 9 18.37 0.07 16.88
C ASN A 9 19.41 1.10 16.42
N PHE A 10 19.21 1.79 15.32
CA PHE A 10 20.11 2.84 14.88
C PHE A 10 19.96 4.07 15.77
N LYS A 11 21.04 4.43 16.49
CA LYS A 11 21.02 5.46 17.55
C LYS A 11 21.04 6.91 17.06
N LYS A 12 21.45 7.17 15.80
CA LYS A 12 21.50 8.53 15.23
C LYS A 12 20.17 8.90 14.59
N THR A 13 20.06 10.16 14.13
CA THR A 13 18.88 10.65 13.43
C THR A 13 18.56 9.80 12.20
N LYS A 14 17.30 9.44 12.05
CA LYS A 14 16.82 8.51 11.02
C LYS A 14 15.43 8.90 10.54
N GLN A 15 15.17 8.65 9.26
CA GLN A 15 13.84 8.84 8.67
C GLN A 15 13.44 7.59 7.86
N ARG A 16 12.15 7.33 7.80
CA ARG A 16 11.56 6.26 6.99
C ARG A 16 10.56 6.86 6.04
N PHE A 17 10.62 6.44 4.79
CA PHE A 17 9.73 6.90 3.75
C PHE A 17 9.22 5.72 2.93
N HIS A 18 7.99 5.78 2.49
CA HIS A 18 7.62 5.09 1.27
C HIS A 18 8.31 5.78 0.09
N PHE A 19 8.83 5.00 -0.84
CA PHE A 19 9.62 5.56 -1.93
C PHE A 19 8.86 6.63 -2.72
N ASN A 20 7.58 6.40 -3.01
CA ASN A 20 6.75 7.38 -3.72
C ASN A 20 6.58 8.70 -2.94
N GLU A 21 6.40 8.65 -1.63
CA GLU A 21 6.30 9.85 -0.79
C GLU A 21 7.60 10.67 -0.81
N PHE A 22 8.72 9.97 -0.80
CA PHE A 22 10.03 10.60 -0.91
C PHE A 22 10.20 11.32 -2.25
N MET A 23 9.83 10.70 -3.38
CA MET A 23 9.89 11.33 -4.70
C MET A 23 8.94 12.51 -4.82
N ILE A 24 7.73 12.42 -4.30
CA ILE A 24 6.79 13.56 -4.21
C ILE A 24 7.43 14.72 -3.41
N SER A 25 8.06 14.42 -2.28
CA SER A 25 8.77 15.43 -1.47
C SER A 25 9.91 16.09 -2.23
N PHE A 26 10.67 15.32 -3.01
CA PHE A 26 11.73 15.83 -3.87
C PHE A 26 11.16 16.75 -4.96
N HIS A 27 10.15 16.32 -5.71
CA HIS A 27 9.52 17.12 -6.75
C HIS A 27 8.90 18.43 -6.21
N ASN A 28 8.27 18.37 -5.06
CA ASN A 28 7.77 19.55 -4.37
C ASN A 28 8.90 20.52 -3.97
N PHE A 29 10.05 19.97 -3.55
CA PHE A 29 11.22 20.78 -3.24
C PHE A 29 11.78 21.44 -4.48
N VAL A 30 11.90 20.73 -5.59
CA VAL A 30 12.33 21.25 -6.90
C VAL A 30 11.39 22.39 -7.34
N PHE A 31 10.08 22.15 -7.27
CA PHE A 31 9.08 23.16 -7.66
C PHE A 31 9.22 24.46 -6.86
N LYS A 32 9.38 24.36 -5.53
CA LYS A 32 9.51 25.52 -4.64
C LYS A 32 10.83 26.31 -4.79
N ASN A 33 11.84 25.70 -5.40
CA ASN A 33 13.17 26.31 -5.53
C ASN A 33 13.58 26.59 -6.99
N LYS A 34 12.63 26.60 -7.93
CA LYS A 34 12.87 26.81 -9.37
C LYS A 34 13.56 28.14 -9.71
N GLU A 35 13.37 29.16 -8.89
CA GLU A 35 13.90 30.51 -9.17
C GLU A 35 15.41 30.68 -8.87
N ASN A 36 15.99 29.76 -8.10
CA ASN A 36 17.42 29.84 -7.74
C ASN A 36 18.30 29.07 -8.73
N LYS A 37 18.68 29.72 -9.82
CA LYS A 37 19.48 29.14 -10.92
C LYS A 37 20.96 28.83 -10.59
N GLN A 38 21.51 29.24 -9.45
CA GLN A 38 22.95 29.18 -9.18
C GLN A 38 23.46 27.91 -8.48
N GLU A 39 22.64 27.11 -7.83
CA GLU A 39 23.10 25.89 -7.17
C GLU A 39 22.32 24.66 -7.64
N ASN A 40 23.03 23.51 -7.71
CA ASN A 40 22.42 22.24 -8.06
C ASN A 40 21.33 21.90 -7.04
N ILE A 41 20.09 21.81 -7.51
CA ILE A 41 18.89 21.56 -6.68
C ILE A 41 18.98 20.25 -5.90
N ILE A 42 19.66 19.22 -6.48
CA ILE A 42 19.90 17.93 -5.83
C ILE A 42 20.81 18.13 -4.61
N ASP A 43 21.84 18.95 -4.72
CA ASP A 43 22.76 19.24 -3.62
C ASP A 43 22.05 19.91 -2.45
N LYS A 44 21.20 20.89 -2.74
CA LYS A 44 20.38 21.56 -1.72
C LYS A 44 19.44 20.58 -1.01
N PHE A 45 18.78 19.73 -1.78
CA PHE A 45 17.86 18.74 -1.23
C PHE A 45 18.59 17.75 -0.33
N VAL A 46 19.73 17.22 -0.78
CA VAL A 46 20.51 16.24 -0.01
C VAL A 46 21.15 16.86 1.23
N LYS A 47 21.64 18.11 1.16
CA LYS A 47 22.08 18.85 2.37
C LYS A 47 20.94 18.98 3.40
N LYS A 48 19.73 19.27 2.95
CA LYS A 48 18.55 19.33 3.80
C LYS A 48 18.19 17.94 4.39
N LEU A 49 18.33 16.87 3.63
CA LEU A 49 18.17 15.50 4.14
C LEU A 49 19.23 15.18 5.20
N LYS A 50 20.48 15.51 4.94
CA LYS A 50 21.61 15.26 5.86
C LYS A 50 21.47 15.99 7.19
N SER A 51 20.91 17.21 7.19
CA SER A 51 20.64 17.95 8.42
C SER A 51 19.60 17.25 9.32
N LYS A 52 18.70 16.46 8.71
CA LYS A 52 17.61 15.77 9.42
C LYS A 52 17.89 14.29 9.69
N SER A 53 18.76 13.64 8.89
CA SER A 53 18.91 12.19 8.92
C SER A 53 20.31 11.73 8.58
N ARG A 54 20.82 10.78 9.35
CA ARG A 54 22.04 10.01 9.07
C ARG A 54 21.72 8.65 8.45
N LEU A 55 20.46 8.23 8.54
CA LEU A 55 19.94 6.99 7.95
C LEU A 55 18.58 7.28 7.33
N ILE A 56 18.41 6.83 6.09
CA ILE A 56 17.10 6.83 5.41
C ILE A 56 16.72 5.38 5.13
N TYR A 57 15.50 5.02 5.49
CA TYR A 57 14.91 3.73 5.18
C TYR A 57 13.78 3.91 4.16
N PHE A 58 13.95 3.35 2.98
CA PHE A 58 12.93 3.29 1.94
C PHE A 58 12.18 1.97 2.02
N ASP A 59 10.89 2.06 2.23
CA ASP A 59 9.98 0.91 2.17
C ASP A 59 9.45 0.77 0.75
N GLU A 60 9.34 -0.47 0.28
CA GLU A 60 8.76 -0.82 -1.02
C GLU A 60 9.37 -0.03 -2.18
N PHE A 61 10.71 -0.07 -2.30
CA PHE A 61 11.41 0.63 -3.36
C PHE A 61 11.00 0.07 -4.72
N GLN A 62 10.24 0.84 -5.47
CA GLN A 62 9.77 0.51 -6.80
C GLN A 62 9.74 1.75 -7.68
N VAL A 63 10.34 1.67 -8.87
CA VAL A 63 10.39 2.76 -9.83
C VAL A 63 9.42 2.47 -10.98
N THR A 64 8.45 3.35 -11.18
CA THR A 64 7.42 3.20 -12.22
C THR A 64 7.37 4.40 -13.16
N ASN A 65 7.93 5.54 -12.74
CA ASN A 65 7.87 6.80 -13.47
C ASN A 65 9.22 7.10 -14.12
N ILE A 66 9.20 7.49 -15.39
CA ILE A 66 10.40 7.86 -16.17
C ILE A 66 11.14 9.07 -15.56
N VAL A 67 10.41 10.07 -15.07
CA VAL A 67 11.01 11.27 -14.47
C VAL A 67 11.81 10.90 -13.23
N ASP A 68 11.28 10.02 -12.39
CA ASP A 68 11.98 9.50 -11.22
C ASP A 68 13.21 8.69 -11.65
N ALA A 69 13.06 7.80 -12.63
CA ALA A 69 14.14 6.96 -13.13
C ALA A 69 15.35 7.78 -13.57
N MET A 70 15.13 8.89 -14.27
CA MET A 70 16.19 9.76 -14.77
C MET A 70 16.97 10.50 -13.67
N ILE A 71 16.32 10.79 -12.56
CA ILE A 71 16.91 11.59 -11.48
C ILE A 71 17.65 10.71 -10.45
N LEU A 72 17.22 9.46 -10.28
CA LEU A 72 17.70 8.59 -9.20
C LEU A 72 19.22 8.38 -9.20
N GLY A 73 19.85 8.28 -10.36
CA GLY A 73 21.30 8.12 -10.45
C GLY A 73 22.04 9.26 -9.76
N SER A 74 21.73 10.50 -10.13
CA SER A 74 22.36 11.70 -9.56
C SER A 74 21.99 11.91 -8.10
N LEU A 75 20.73 11.65 -7.73
CA LEU A 75 20.24 11.83 -6.38
C LEU A 75 20.91 10.85 -5.40
N PHE A 76 20.96 9.56 -5.74
CA PHE A 76 21.58 8.56 -4.86
C PHE A 76 23.09 8.67 -4.80
N LYS A 77 23.75 9.04 -5.92
CA LYS A 77 25.17 9.38 -5.90
C LYS A 77 25.44 10.43 -4.83
N LYS A 78 24.70 11.53 -4.85
CA LYS A 78 24.88 12.61 -3.86
C LYS A 78 24.54 12.20 -2.44
N ILE A 79 23.51 11.38 -2.24
CA ILE A 79 23.14 10.82 -0.92
C ILE A 79 24.33 10.02 -0.33
N PHE A 80 24.97 9.18 -1.12
CA PHE A 80 26.13 8.40 -0.69
C PHE A 80 27.38 9.25 -0.47
N ASP A 81 27.64 10.24 -1.35
CA ASP A 81 28.78 11.17 -1.22
C ASP A 81 28.67 12.00 0.07
N GLU A 82 27.44 12.28 0.52
CA GLU A 82 27.19 12.95 1.79
C GLU A 82 27.19 12.00 3.01
N ASN A 83 27.59 10.74 2.84
CA ASN A 83 27.65 9.72 3.88
C ASN A 83 26.31 9.48 4.61
N ILE A 84 25.18 9.63 3.91
CA ILE A 84 23.87 9.23 4.42
C ILE A 84 23.72 7.73 4.18
N LYS A 85 23.47 6.97 5.26
CA LYS A 85 23.21 5.54 5.14
C LYS A 85 21.83 5.30 4.59
N VAL A 86 21.68 4.28 3.74
CA VAL A 86 20.41 3.92 3.13
C VAL A 86 20.09 2.46 3.43
N LEU A 87 18.85 2.22 3.85
CA LEU A 87 18.23 0.89 3.88
C LEU A 87 17.05 0.91 2.91
N PHE A 88 16.84 -0.17 2.18
CA PHE A 88 15.63 -0.29 1.36
C PHE A 88 15.18 -1.74 1.21
N THR A 89 13.87 -1.90 1.08
CA THR A 89 13.24 -3.16 0.68
C THR A 89 12.68 -3.02 -0.72
N SER A 90 12.77 -4.07 -1.51
CA SER A 90 12.17 -4.14 -2.84
C SER A 90 11.65 -5.54 -3.10
N ASN A 91 10.55 -5.64 -3.84
CA ASN A 91 10.00 -6.90 -4.32
C ASN A 91 10.66 -7.36 -5.64
N ALA A 92 11.47 -6.48 -6.27
CA ALA A 92 12.24 -6.77 -7.46
C ALA A 92 13.74 -6.82 -7.14
N GLN A 93 14.48 -7.65 -7.88
CA GLN A 93 15.93 -7.59 -7.82
C GLN A 93 16.42 -6.25 -8.40
N LEU A 94 17.60 -5.79 -7.98
CA LEU A 94 18.14 -4.51 -8.43
C LEU A 94 18.21 -4.40 -9.97
N ASN A 95 18.59 -5.48 -10.64
CA ASN A 95 18.65 -5.52 -12.10
C ASN A 95 17.28 -5.49 -12.79
N ASP A 96 16.24 -5.90 -12.09
CA ASP A 96 14.87 -5.96 -12.61
C ASP A 96 14.05 -4.71 -12.28
N LEU A 97 14.64 -3.79 -11.50
CA LEU A 97 14.02 -2.48 -11.28
C LEU A 97 13.89 -1.74 -12.60
N TYR A 98 12.68 -1.24 -12.87
CA TYR A 98 12.37 -0.48 -14.08
C TYR A 98 12.74 -1.22 -15.39
N LYS A 99 12.61 -2.58 -15.44
CA LYS A 99 13.08 -3.43 -16.52
C LYS A 99 12.47 -3.07 -17.89
N ASP A 100 11.18 -2.82 -17.92
CA ASP A 100 10.43 -2.52 -19.15
C ASP A 100 10.10 -1.02 -19.27
N GLY A 101 10.82 -0.19 -18.51
CA GLY A 101 10.59 1.24 -18.48
C GLY A 101 11.18 1.98 -19.68
N LEU A 102 10.52 3.06 -20.07
CA LEU A 102 10.99 3.95 -21.14
C LEU A 102 12.36 4.57 -20.78
N GLN A 103 13.27 4.66 -21.75
CA GLN A 103 14.61 5.22 -21.58
C GLN A 103 15.40 4.55 -20.42
N ARG A 104 15.30 3.24 -20.29
CA ARG A 104 15.97 2.47 -19.24
C ARG A 104 17.49 2.74 -19.15
N ASP A 105 18.13 3.07 -20.27
CA ASP A 105 19.56 3.36 -20.30
C ASP A 105 19.95 4.49 -19.35
N GLN A 106 19.08 5.45 -19.14
CA GLN A 106 19.28 6.54 -18.18
C GLN A 106 19.11 6.11 -16.71
N PHE A 107 18.48 4.96 -16.47
CA PHE A 107 18.35 4.35 -15.15
C PHE A 107 19.53 3.44 -14.78
N ILE A 108 20.28 2.93 -15.78
CA ILE A 108 21.43 2.04 -15.56
C ILE A 108 22.49 2.65 -14.63
N PRO A 109 22.83 3.95 -14.69
CA PRO A 109 23.77 4.56 -13.74
C PRO A 109 23.35 4.41 -12.28
N PHE A 110 22.05 4.50 -11.98
CA PHE A 110 21.52 4.22 -10.64
C PHE A 110 21.82 2.77 -10.22
N ILE A 111 21.53 1.80 -11.10
CA ILE A 111 21.81 0.38 -10.82
C ILE A 111 23.30 0.16 -10.51
N LYS A 112 24.20 0.78 -11.27
CA LYS A 112 25.66 0.70 -11.04
C LYS A 112 26.05 1.24 -9.67
N ILE A 113 25.59 2.45 -9.33
CA ILE A 113 25.86 3.07 -8.03
C ILE A 113 25.36 2.19 -6.88
N MET A 114 24.16 1.63 -7.03
CA MET A 114 23.59 0.76 -6.00
C MET A 114 24.39 -0.54 -5.84
N LYS A 115 24.89 -1.13 -6.92
CA LYS A 115 25.77 -2.32 -6.86
C LYS A 115 27.10 -2.03 -6.16
N GLU A 116 27.68 -0.88 -6.43
CA GLU A 116 29.00 -0.49 -5.89
C GLU A 116 28.90 -0.04 -4.42
N ARG A 117 27.81 0.58 -4.02
CA ARG A 117 27.66 1.26 -2.73
C ARG A 117 26.73 0.56 -1.75
N SER A 118 26.09 -0.55 -2.13
CA SER A 118 25.17 -1.27 -1.24
C SER A 118 25.43 -2.77 -1.20
N TYR A 119 25.10 -3.37 -0.05
CA TYR A 119 25.06 -4.81 0.11
C TYR A 119 23.62 -5.30 -0.16
N GLN A 120 23.50 -6.34 -0.98
CA GLN A 120 22.20 -6.94 -1.32
C GLN A 120 22.07 -8.29 -0.65
N ALA A 121 20.93 -8.52 0.00
CA ALA A 121 20.57 -9.81 0.53
C ALA A 121 19.18 -10.20 0.04
N LYS A 122 19.05 -11.42 -0.47
CA LYS A 122 17.75 -11.99 -0.84
C LYS A 122 17.15 -12.68 0.38
N LEU A 123 15.99 -12.21 0.80
CA LEU A 123 15.21 -12.90 1.82
C LEU A 123 14.32 -13.94 1.11
N ILE A 124 14.65 -15.20 1.25
CA ILE A 124 13.83 -16.31 0.73
C ILE A 124 13.02 -16.85 1.90
N ILE A 125 11.70 -16.76 1.80
CA ILE A 125 10.77 -17.39 2.72
C ILE A 125 10.06 -18.47 1.91
N ASN A 126 10.31 -19.74 2.23
CA ASN A 126 9.76 -20.88 1.50
C ASN A 126 8.24 -21.01 1.67
N GLU A 127 7.71 -20.49 2.77
CA GLU A 127 6.27 -20.45 3.05
C GLU A 127 5.85 -19.02 3.39
N ASP A 128 4.72 -18.60 2.87
CA ASP A 128 4.10 -17.35 3.33
C ASP A 128 3.67 -17.55 4.80
N TYR A 129 4.47 -17.02 5.73
CA TYR A 129 4.21 -17.14 7.18
C TYR A 129 2.84 -16.58 7.57
N ARG A 130 2.23 -15.73 6.73
CA ARG A 130 0.89 -15.21 6.91
C ARG A 130 -0.16 -16.31 6.76
N LYS A 131 0.16 -17.35 5.97
CA LYS A 131 -0.66 -18.56 5.83
C LYS A 131 -0.40 -19.60 6.92
N SER A 132 0.83 -19.67 7.45
CA SER A 132 1.24 -20.67 8.45
C SER A 132 0.75 -20.34 9.86
N VAL A 133 0.49 -19.07 10.18
CA VAL A 133 -0.27 -18.74 11.38
C VAL A 133 -1.69 -19.26 11.11
N LYS A 134 -2.13 -20.30 11.82
CA LYS A 134 -3.52 -20.77 11.89
C LYS A 134 -4.42 -19.68 12.47
N ASN A 135 -4.41 -18.52 11.83
CA ASN A 135 -5.35 -17.46 12.07
C ASN A 135 -6.65 -17.99 11.47
N LYS A 136 -7.56 -18.43 12.32
CA LYS A 136 -8.95 -18.59 11.95
C LYS A 136 -9.32 -17.27 11.30
N ASN A 137 -9.57 -17.28 9.98
CA ASN A 137 -10.07 -16.12 9.24
C ASN A 137 -11.50 -15.85 9.71
N GLU A 138 -11.64 -15.40 10.95
CA GLU A 138 -12.92 -15.27 11.64
C GLU A 138 -13.84 -14.27 10.96
N ARG A 139 -13.27 -13.44 10.05
CA ARG A 139 -13.99 -12.37 9.35
C ARG A 139 -13.98 -12.52 7.83
N TYR A 140 -13.69 -13.71 7.33
CA TYR A 140 -13.86 -14.07 5.93
C TYR A 140 -15.00 -15.09 5.80
N PHE A 141 -16.06 -14.72 5.12
CA PHE A 141 -17.29 -15.49 5.02
C PHE A 141 -17.55 -15.97 3.59
N TYR A 142 -17.71 -17.28 3.41
CA TYR A 142 -18.00 -17.91 2.11
C TYR A 142 -18.73 -19.24 2.32
N PRO A 143 -19.39 -19.78 1.28
CA PRO A 143 -19.84 -19.14 0.06
C PRO A 143 -20.96 -18.11 0.33
N LEU A 144 -21.37 -17.33 -0.67
CA LEU A 144 -22.48 -16.41 -0.54
C LEU A 144 -23.81 -17.20 -0.48
N ASN A 145 -24.33 -17.41 0.72
CA ASN A 145 -25.62 -18.05 0.98
C ASN A 145 -26.24 -17.49 2.27
N GLU A 146 -27.47 -17.89 2.57
CA GLU A 146 -28.22 -17.42 3.75
C GLU A 146 -27.52 -17.71 5.07
N SER A 147 -26.95 -18.92 5.23
CA SER A 147 -26.22 -19.31 6.45
C SER A 147 -25.01 -18.42 6.69
N THR A 148 -24.24 -18.15 5.63
CA THR A 148 -23.06 -17.28 5.69
C THR A 148 -23.45 -15.84 5.96
N ASN A 149 -24.51 -15.35 5.33
CA ASN A 149 -25.07 -14.02 5.58
C ASN A 149 -25.55 -13.87 7.02
N PHE A 150 -26.21 -14.88 7.56
CA PHE A 150 -26.61 -14.89 8.98
C PHE A 150 -25.39 -14.78 9.91
N LYS A 151 -24.32 -15.56 9.67
CA LYS A 151 -23.09 -15.52 10.48
C LYS A 151 -22.42 -14.15 10.41
N LEU A 152 -22.30 -13.57 9.21
CA LEU A 152 -21.76 -12.23 8.97
C LEU A 152 -22.57 -11.18 9.74
N ASN A 153 -23.90 -11.20 9.61
CA ASN A 153 -24.78 -10.27 10.30
C ASN A 153 -24.72 -10.43 11.82
N LYS A 154 -24.60 -11.67 12.33
CA LYS A 154 -24.40 -11.93 13.76
C LYS A 154 -23.10 -11.29 14.26
N PHE A 155 -22.01 -11.46 13.52
CA PHE A 155 -20.72 -10.84 13.85
C PHE A 155 -20.83 -9.30 13.77
N PHE A 156 -21.45 -8.79 12.72
CA PHE A 156 -21.65 -7.35 12.52
C PHE A 156 -22.41 -6.71 13.67
N ARG A 157 -23.54 -7.31 14.10
CA ARG A 157 -24.29 -6.84 15.27
C ARG A 157 -23.44 -6.84 16.55
N LYS A 158 -22.57 -7.84 16.72
CA LYS A 158 -21.66 -7.91 17.88
C LYS A 158 -20.68 -6.75 17.91
N ILE A 159 -20.13 -6.32 16.78
CA ILE A 159 -19.16 -5.21 16.72
C ILE A 159 -19.83 -3.84 16.74
N THR A 160 -21.01 -3.70 16.14
CA THR A 160 -21.78 -2.44 16.16
C THR A 160 -22.56 -2.27 17.46
N LYS A 161 -22.84 -3.34 18.18
CA LYS A 161 -23.69 -3.34 19.40
C LYS A 161 -25.00 -2.58 19.13
N ASN A 162 -25.22 -1.48 19.85
CA ASN A 162 -26.42 -0.63 19.72
C ASN A 162 -26.17 0.65 18.92
N LEU A 163 -25.10 0.71 18.12
CA LEU A 163 -24.82 1.88 17.30
C LEU A 163 -25.89 2.01 16.21
N SER A 164 -26.42 3.21 16.07
CA SER A 164 -27.37 3.53 14.99
C SER A 164 -26.62 3.71 13.67
N ASN A 165 -27.26 3.30 12.58
CA ASN A 165 -26.80 3.65 11.24
C ASN A 165 -26.94 5.16 11.02
N LYS A 166 -25.89 5.80 10.51
CA LYS A 166 -25.89 7.19 10.06
C LYS A 166 -25.22 7.25 8.70
N GLU A 167 -25.74 8.09 7.82
CA GLU A 167 -25.02 8.39 6.58
C GLU A 167 -23.84 9.31 6.88
N MET A 168 -22.69 8.99 6.28
CA MET A 168 -21.50 9.84 6.35
C MET A 168 -21.21 10.44 4.98
N ILE A 169 -21.19 11.75 4.89
CA ILE A 169 -20.89 12.47 3.64
C ILE A 169 -19.43 12.94 3.68
N LEU A 170 -18.65 12.52 2.69
CA LEU A 170 -17.27 12.91 2.48
C LEU A 170 -17.18 13.89 1.30
N ASN A 171 -16.51 15.02 1.52
CA ASN A 171 -16.24 15.97 0.45
C ASN A 171 -14.85 15.70 -0.16
N ILE A 172 -14.81 15.41 -1.46
CA ILE A 172 -13.60 15.02 -2.18
C ILE A 172 -13.48 15.87 -3.45
N LYS A 173 -12.59 16.85 -3.46
CA LYS A 173 -12.34 17.72 -4.63
C LYS A 173 -13.63 18.25 -5.30
N GLY A 174 -14.55 18.78 -4.51
CA GLY A 174 -15.79 19.39 -5.01
C GLY A 174 -16.94 18.41 -5.27
N ARG A 175 -16.74 17.09 -5.11
CA ARG A 175 -17.81 16.08 -5.18
C ARG A 175 -18.10 15.48 -3.81
N LYS A 176 -19.29 14.94 -3.65
CA LYS A 176 -19.75 14.28 -2.43
C LYS A 176 -19.71 12.75 -2.62
N LEU A 177 -19.09 12.05 -1.69
CA LEU A 177 -19.17 10.60 -1.56
C LEU A 177 -19.96 10.28 -0.28
N THR A 178 -21.04 9.50 -0.39
CA THR A 178 -21.88 9.14 0.75
C THR A 178 -21.62 7.69 1.13
N ILE A 179 -21.25 7.46 2.39
CA ILE A 179 -21.23 6.15 3.02
C ILE A 179 -22.60 5.93 3.65
N LYS A 180 -23.44 5.11 3.02
CA LYS A 180 -24.83 4.90 3.44
C LYS A 180 -24.95 4.14 4.76
N ASN A 181 -24.06 3.17 4.99
CA ASN A 181 -24.07 2.31 6.17
C ASN A 181 -22.81 2.60 7.01
N TYR A 182 -22.89 3.61 7.86
CA TYR A 182 -21.81 4.04 8.73
C TYR A 182 -22.24 3.99 10.21
N PHE A 183 -21.45 3.30 11.04
CA PHE A 183 -21.74 3.03 12.45
C PHE A 183 -20.55 3.47 13.32
N ASN A 184 -20.38 4.77 13.50
CA ASN A 184 -19.33 5.36 14.33
C ASN A 184 -17.92 4.75 14.08
N GLY A 185 -17.40 4.94 12.88
CA GLY A 185 -16.12 4.42 12.46
C GLY A 185 -16.17 3.03 11.80
N ILE A 186 -17.32 2.38 11.74
CA ILE A 186 -17.51 1.11 11.02
C ILE A 186 -18.26 1.40 9.73
N GLY A 187 -17.60 1.23 8.59
CA GLY A 187 -18.21 1.36 7.27
C GLY A 187 -18.60 -0.01 6.70
N ARG A 188 -19.84 -0.16 6.21
CA ARG A 188 -20.32 -1.38 5.56
C ARG A 188 -20.72 -1.08 4.12
N PHE A 189 -20.15 -1.83 3.18
CA PHE A 189 -20.28 -1.60 1.76
C PHE A 189 -20.58 -2.88 1.01
N ASP A 190 -21.40 -2.80 -0.02
CA ASP A 190 -21.41 -3.80 -1.07
C ASP A 190 -20.18 -3.61 -1.99
N PHE A 191 -19.63 -4.71 -2.50
CA PHE A 191 -18.49 -4.66 -3.43
C PHE A 191 -18.74 -3.72 -4.62
N LYS A 192 -19.96 -3.73 -5.17
CA LYS A 192 -20.32 -2.87 -6.30
C LYS A 192 -20.29 -1.38 -5.95
N GLU A 193 -20.56 -1.02 -4.70
CA GLU A 193 -20.49 0.37 -4.25
C GLU A 193 -19.06 0.91 -4.31
N LEU A 194 -18.07 0.06 -4.03
CA LEU A 194 -16.65 0.44 -4.00
C LEU A 194 -15.92 0.20 -5.32
N CYS A 195 -16.27 -0.84 -6.08
CA CYS A 195 -15.48 -1.27 -7.22
C CYS A 195 -16.17 -1.12 -8.58
N SER A 196 -17.53 -0.98 -8.63
CA SER A 196 -18.25 -0.82 -9.89
C SER A 196 -18.62 0.62 -10.22
N LYS A 197 -18.50 1.54 -9.27
CA LYS A 197 -18.72 2.98 -9.48
C LYS A 197 -17.45 3.70 -9.88
N ASN A 198 -17.59 4.94 -10.33
CA ASN A 198 -16.45 5.78 -10.69
C ASN A 198 -15.79 6.42 -9.45
N ILE A 199 -15.23 5.57 -8.60
CA ILE A 199 -14.45 5.92 -7.41
C ILE A 199 -13.07 5.27 -7.50
N GLY A 200 -12.08 5.85 -6.84
CA GLY A 200 -10.70 5.41 -6.95
C GLY A 200 -9.87 5.66 -5.69
N ALA A 201 -8.56 5.70 -5.83
CA ALA A 201 -7.62 5.76 -4.71
C ALA A 201 -7.89 6.92 -3.74
N GLU A 202 -8.20 8.12 -4.24
CA GLU A 202 -8.49 9.29 -3.37
C GLU A 202 -9.74 9.07 -2.51
N ASP A 203 -10.77 8.42 -3.07
CA ASP A 203 -11.98 8.08 -2.35
C ASP A 203 -11.71 7.06 -1.25
N TYR A 204 -10.92 6.03 -1.56
CA TYR A 204 -10.54 5.01 -0.60
C TYR A 204 -9.71 5.58 0.54
N ILE A 205 -8.78 6.50 0.26
CA ILE A 205 -8.04 7.23 1.29
C ILE A 205 -9.02 7.97 2.21
N LYS A 206 -10.01 8.68 1.65
CA LYS A 206 -11.00 9.41 2.45
C LYS A 206 -11.90 8.48 3.28
N ILE A 207 -12.30 7.34 2.73
CA ILE A 207 -13.03 6.32 3.48
C ILE A 207 -12.18 5.81 4.66
N THR A 208 -10.89 5.57 4.43
CA THR A 208 -9.99 5.06 5.49
C THR A 208 -9.61 6.12 6.54
N GLU A 209 -9.82 7.41 6.30
CA GLU A 209 -9.66 8.45 7.31
C GLU A 209 -10.78 8.45 8.35
N VAL A 210 -11.99 8.01 7.96
CA VAL A 210 -13.18 8.00 8.83
C VAL A 210 -13.56 6.61 9.33
N CYS A 211 -13.08 5.55 8.68
CA CYS A 211 -13.38 4.17 9.05
C CYS A 211 -12.19 3.52 9.77
N ASN A 212 -12.42 3.00 10.97
CA ASN A 212 -11.47 2.18 11.73
C ASN A 212 -11.78 0.67 11.62
N PHE A 213 -12.87 0.32 10.95
CA PHE A 213 -13.26 -1.03 10.57
C PHE A 213 -14.09 -0.99 9.29
N ILE A 214 -13.79 -1.87 8.35
CA ILE A 214 -14.48 -1.91 7.05
C ILE A 214 -15.09 -3.28 6.82
N VAL A 215 -16.31 -3.30 6.29
CA VAL A 215 -17.01 -4.50 5.84
C VAL A 215 -17.23 -4.38 4.34
N ILE A 216 -16.81 -5.38 3.57
CA ILE A 216 -17.05 -5.46 2.13
C ILE A 216 -17.79 -6.77 1.83
N GLU A 217 -18.99 -6.64 1.31
CA GLU A 217 -19.85 -7.78 1.02
C GLU A 217 -19.88 -8.10 -0.47
N ASN A 218 -20.19 -9.36 -0.77
CA ASN A 218 -20.49 -9.83 -2.12
C ASN A 218 -19.30 -9.68 -3.09
N ILE A 219 -18.07 -10.02 -2.65
CA ILE A 219 -16.91 -10.06 -3.54
C ILE A 219 -17.15 -11.15 -4.58
N PRO A 220 -17.16 -10.80 -5.89
CA PRO A 220 -17.44 -11.74 -6.96
C PRO A 220 -16.24 -12.65 -7.28
N ILE A 221 -16.45 -13.60 -8.16
CA ILE A 221 -15.39 -14.31 -8.87
C ILE A 221 -14.79 -13.36 -9.89
N PHE A 222 -13.47 -13.18 -9.87
CA PHE A 222 -12.79 -12.33 -10.83
C PHE A 222 -12.38 -13.09 -12.08
N ASN A 223 -12.56 -12.45 -13.24
CA ASN A 223 -12.18 -12.94 -14.56
C ASN A 223 -11.84 -11.73 -15.47
N SER A 224 -11.68 -11.97 -16.78
CA SER A 224 -11.40 -10.91 -17.76
C SER A 224 -12.49 -9.84 -17.83
N ASP A 225 -13.77 -10.23 -17.67
CA ASP A 225 -14.92 -9.32 -17.87
C ASP A 225 -15.02 -8.27 -16.75
N ASN A 226 -14.51 -8.58 -15.56
CA ASN A 226 -14.51 -7.68 -14.41
C ASN A 226 -13.11 -7.25 -13.93
N SER A 227 -12.12 -7.33 -14.80
CA SER A 227 -10.71 -6.97 -14.51
C SER A 227 -10.55 -5.53 -14.00
N ASN A 228 -11.33 -4.57 -14.53
CA ASN A 228 -11.32 -3.18 -14.03
C ASN A 228 -11.83 -3.07 -12.58
N GLN A 229 -12.84 -3.86 -12.22
CA GLN A 229 -13.34 -3.92 -10.84
C GLN A 229 -12.32 -4.59 -9.92
N GLN A 230 -11.67 -5.64 -10.40
CA GLN A 230 -10.58 -6.30 -9.70
C GLN A 230 -9.41 -5.35 -9.45
N GLN A 231 -9.02 -4.54 -10.42
CA GLN A 231 -7.95 -3.56 -10.25
C GLN A 231 -8.29 -2.52 -9.17
N ARG A 232 -9.52 -2.02 -9.15
CA ARG A 232 -9.98 -1.12 -8.07
C ARG A 232 -9.99 -1.81 -6.71
N PHE A 233 -10.38 -3.07 -6.66
CA PHE A 233 -10.35 -3.87 -5.43
C PHE A 233 -8.92 -4.06 -4.91
N ILE A 234 -7.95 -4.33 -5.79
CA ILE A 234 -6.53 -4.41 -5.43
C ILE A 234 -6.07 -3.11 -4.77
N ILE A 235 -6.36 -1.95 -5.40
CA ILE A 235 -5.99 -0.63 -4.87
C ILE A 235 -6.65 -0.38 -3.52
N LEU A 236 -7.91 -0.71 -3.38
CA LEU A 236 -8.65 -0.58 -2.12
C LEU A 236 -8.00 -1.39 -0.99
N ILE A 237 -7.71 -2.67 -1.25
CA ILE A 237 -7.07 -3.55 -0.26
C ILE A 237 -5.66 -3.07 0.09
N ASP A 238 -4.92 -2.55 -0.88
CA ASP A 238 -3.60 -1.97 -0.66
C ASP A 238 -3.68 -0.78 0.32
N ILE A 239 -4.63 0.13 0.13
CA ILE A 239 -4.83 1.30 1.01
C ILE A 239 -5.30 0.88 2.41
N ILE A 240 -6.28 -0.03 2.52
CA ILE A 240 -6.76 -0.57 3.81
C ILE A 240 -5.61 -1.23 4.57
N TYR A 241 -4.75 -1.97 3.87
CA TYR A 241 -3.59 -2.65 4.44
C TYR A 241 -2.54 -1.65 4.98
N GLU A 242 -2.22 -0.61 4.22
CA GLU A 242 -1.29 0.44 4.65
C GLU A 242 -1.77 1.18 5.90
N LYS A 243 -3.08 1.40 6.01
CA LYS A 243 -3.70 2.02 7.18
C LYS A 243 -3.93 1.03 8.33
N ASN A 244 -3.63 -0.26 8.13
CA ASN A 244 -3.81 -1.33 9.12
C ASN A 244 -5.24 -1.42 9.67
N ILE A 245 -6.24 -1.21 8.80
CA ILE A 245 -7.66 -1.23 9.19
C ILE A 245 -8.19 -2.66 9.13
N PRO A 246 -8.74 -3.20 10.24
CA PRO A 246 -9.37 -4.52 10.25
C PRO A 246 -10.50 -4.61 9.24
N LEU A 247 -10.55 -5.75 8.54
CA LEU A 247 -11.50 -5.98 7.46
C LEU A 247 -12.39 -7.19 7.78
N MET A 248 -13.66 -7.11 7.38
CA MET A 248 -14.59 -8.24 7.31
C MET A 248 -15.12 -8.33 5.88
N VAL A 249 -15.12 -9.51 5.30
CA VAL A 249 -15.55 -9.70 3.91
C VAL A 249 -16.45 -10.90 3.73
N SER A 250 -17.33 -10.83 2.72
CA SER A 250 -18.00 -12.02 2.18
C SER A 250 -17.71 -12.20 0.69
N SER A 251 -17.52 -13.44 0.27
CA SER A 251 -17.13 -13.80 -1.08
C SER A 251 -17.78 -15.09 -1.55
N GLN A 252 -17.84 -15.28 -2.87
CA GLN A 252 -18.34 -16.51 -3.47
C GLN A 252 -17.43 -17.71 -3.19
N LEU A 253 -16.13 -17.51 -3.12
CA LEU A 253 -15.13 -18.56 -2.95
C LEU A 253 -14.35 -18.38 -1.65
N GLN A 254 -13.76 -19.48 -1.19
CA GLN A 254 -12.75 -19.39 -0.13
C GLN A 254 -11.53 -18.61 -0.61
N LEU A 255 -10.80 -18.03 0.32
CA LEU A 255 -9.75 -17.04 0.02
C LEU A 255 -8.63 -17.60 -0.88
N ASP A 256 -8.22 -18.86 -0.67
CA ASP A 256 -7.18 -19.51 -1.49
C ASP A 256 -7.64 -19.81 -2.93
N LEU A 257 -8.94 -19.92 -3.15
CA LEU A 257 -9.53 -20.22 -4.46
C LEU A 257 -10.06 -18.95 -5.17
N LEU A 258 -9.84 -17.78 -4.60
CA LEU A 258 -10.25 -16.53 -5.23
C LEU A 258 -9.50 -16.37 -6.55
N SER A 259 -10.25 -16.45 -7.65
CA SER A 259 -9.71 -16.37 -9.02
C SER A 259 -9.27 -14.94 -9.36
N SER A 260 -8.57 -14.79 -10.47
CA SER A 260 -8.08 -13.51 -10.98
C SER A 260 -8.11 -13.53 -12.51
N SER A 261 -8.30 -12.36 -13.13
CA SER A 261 -7.94 -12.19 -14.53
C SER A 261 -6.46 -12.51 -14.74
N GLU A 262 -6.09 -13.01 -15.91
CA GLU A 262 -4.70 -13.41 -16.21
C GLU A 262 -3.71 -12.25 -16.02
N ASP A 263 -4.06 -11.06 -16.52
CA ASP A 263 -3.21 -9.86 -16.44
C ASP A 263 -2.91 -9.42 -15.01
N LEU A 264 -3.83 -9.64 -14.08
CA LEU A 264 -3.70 -9.24 -12.68
C LEU A 264 -3.25 -10.34 -11.74
N LYS A 265 -3.11 -11.57 -12.22
CA LYS A 265 -2.83 -12.78 -11.42
C LYS A 265 -1.59 -12.65 -10.51
N LYS A 266 -0.52 -12.05 -11.01
CA LYS A 266 0.72 -11.84 -10.25
C LYS A 266 0.53 -10.86 -9.10
N ILE A 267 -0.16 -9.75 -9.35
CA ILE A 267 -0.41 -8.70 -8.35
C ILE A 267 -1.43 -9.18 -7.34
N PHE A 268 -2.45 -9.92 -7.79
CA PHE A 268 -3.55 -10.40 -6.96
C PHE A 268 -3.11 -11.40 -5.88
N LYS A 269 -2.03 -12.16 -6.09
CA LYS A 269 -1.43 -13.02 -5.04
C LYS A 269 -1.07 -12.21 -3.79
N ARG A 270 -0.56 -10.98 -3.96
CA ARG A 270 -0.27 -10.08 -2.86
C ARG A 270 -1.55 -9.63 -2.16
N THR A 271 -2.59 -9.34 -2.91
CA THR A 271 -3.90 -8.95 -2.38
C THR A 271 -4.51 -10.05 -1.52
N ILE A 272 -4.42 -11.32 -1.95
CA ILE A 272 -4.86 -12.48 -1.16
C ILE A 272 -4.09 -12.56 0.18
N SER A 273 -2.76 -12.41 0.16
CA SER A 273 -1.97 -12.41 1.39
C SER A 273 -2.37 -11.28 2.35
N ARG A 274 -2.66 -10.09 1.83
CA ARG A 274 -3.16 -8.95 2.62
C ARG A 274 -4.56 -9.20 3.19
N LEU A 275 -5.44 -9.81 2.42
CA LEU A 275 -6.77 -10.21 2.89
C LEU A 275 -6.69 -11.21 4.06
N TYR A 276 -5.78 -12.18 4.00
CA TYR A 276 -5.52 -13.09 5.13
C TYR A 276 -5.18 -12.31 6.41
N GLU A 277 -4.26 -11.38 6.32
CA GLU A 277 -3.83 -10.58 7.46
C GLU A 277 -4.94 -9.67 7.97
N LEU A 278 -5.57 -8.89 7.10
CA LEU A 278 -6.63 -7.93 7.45
C LEU A 278 -7.85 -8.59 8.09
N THR A 279 -8.22 -9.80 7.64
CA THR A 279 -9.36 -10.54 8.21
C THR A 279 -9.02 -11.26 9.51
N SER A 280 -7.73 -11.33 9.87
CA SER A 280 -7.20 -11.97 11.08
C SER A 280 -6.75 -10.98 12.16
N ILE A 281 -6.57 -9.69 11.84
CA ILE A 281 -6.16 -8.66 12.80
C ILE A 281 -7.19 -8.62 13.95
N LYS A 282 -6.68 -8.71 15.18
CA LYS A 282 -7.54 -8.58 16.36
C LYS A 282 -8.17 -7.19 16.38
N TYR A 283 -9.49 -7.15 16.32
CA TYR A 283 -10.23 -5.93 16.53
C TYR A 283 -10.47 -5.75 18.03
N THR A 284 -9.62 -4.99 18.67
CA THR A 284 -9.86 -4.51 20.02
C THR A 284 -10.67 -3.22 19.89
N LYS A 285 -11.94 -3.27 20.28
CA LYS A 285 -12.79 -2.10 20.32
C LYS A 285 -12.20 -1.11 21.32
N ILE A 286 -11.90 0.08 20.83
CA ILE A 286 -11.65 1.26 21.66
C ILE A 286 -12.93 1.64 22.40
#